data_43aefe56b08e52ffb4de3b733f98c009
#
_entry.id   43aefe56b08e52ffb4de3b733f98c009
#
_cell.length_a   1.000
_cell.length_b   1.000
_cell.length_c   1.000
_cell.angle_alpha   90.00
_cell.angle_beta   90.00
_cell.angle_gamma   90.00
#
_symmetry.space_group_name_H-M   'P 1'
#
loop_
_entity.id
_entity.type
_entity.pdbx_description
1 polymer ?
#
loop_
_entity_poly.entity_id
_entity_poly.type
_entity_poly.pdbx_seq_one_letter_code
_entity_poly.pdbx_strand_id
1 'polypeptide(L)'
;LGVILSLYGRMVAAGEWRDYAMSFLRDVAVFSIFRRAAENPLYRIEKRPALRQKQGLYAVIGMEGQVLKRGPDLPTVLRVLERKLIRPVD
;
A
#
# COMPACT_ATOMS: atom_id res chain seq x y z
N LEU A 1 10.17 -0.58 5.49
CA LEU A 1 8.99 -0.73 6.34
C LEU A 1 8.63 0.55 7.08
N GLY A 2 9.64 1.31 7.51
CA GLY A 2 9.40 2.57 8.19
C GLY A 2 8.60 3.56 7.35
N VAL A 3 8.84 3.58 6.04
CA VAL A 3 8.11 4.46 5.13
C VAL A 3 6.63 4.10 5.10
N ILE A 4 6.32 2.82 5.05
CA ILE A 4 4.93 2.36 5.04
C ILE A 4 4.26 2.69 6.37
N LEU A 5 4.93 2.44 7.48
CA LEU A 5 4.34 2.68 8.79
C LEU A 5 4.14 4.16 9.05
N SER A 6 5.02 5.01 8.53
CA SER A 6 4.85 6.45 8.63
C SER A 6 3.59 6.91 7.89
N LEU A 7 3.39 6.43 6.67
CA LEU A 7 2.18 6.74 5.92
C LEU A 7 0.96 6.17 6.61
N TYR A 8 1.06 4.93 7.11
CA TYR A 8 -0.04 4.27 7.80
C TYR A 8 -0.51 5.13 8.99
N GLY A 9 0.44 5.64 9.78
CA GLY A 9 0.09 6.48 10.92
C GLY A 9 -0.66 7.74 10.52
N ARG A 10 -0.24 8.40 9.42
CA ARG A 10 -0.93 9.58 8.93
C ARG A 10 -2.34 9.27 8.48
N MET A 11 -2.52 8.14 7.80
CA MET A 11 -3.83 7.76 7.29
C MET A 11 -4.77 7.32 8.41
N VAL A 12 -4.25 6.70 9.44
CA VAL A 12 -5.05 6.36 10.62
C VAL A 12 -5.49 7.64 11.33
N ALA A 13 -4.59 8.59 11.48
CA ALA A 13 -4.92 9.88 12.12
C ALA A 13 -6.00 10.62 11.33
N ALA A 14 -6.03 10.45 10.01
CA ALA A 14 -7.04 11.06 9.16
C ALA A 14 -8.35 10.27 9.13
N GLY A 15 -8.42 9.12 9.82
CA GLY A 15 -9.63 8.31 9.85
C GLY A 15 -9.82 7.44 8.62
N GLU A 16 -8.81 7.33 7.75
CA GLU A 16 -8.93 6.60 6.49
C GLU A 16 -8.65 5.11 6.64
N TRP A 17 -7.71 4.75 7.51
CA TRP A 17 -7.29 3.37 7.71
C TRP A 17 -7.45 2.99 9.16
N ARG A 18 -7.76 1.71 9.44
CA ARG A 18 -7.95 1.26 10.82
C ARG A 18 -7.05 0.10 11.22
N ASP A 19 -6.67 -0.75 10.27
CA ASP A 19 -5.94 -1.95 10.62
C ASP A 19 -5.04 -2.35 9.47
N TYR A 20 -4.06 -3.19 9.76
CA TYR A 20 -3.17 -3.71 8.74
C TYR A 20 -2.78 -5.14 9.08
N ALA A 21 -2.31 -5.85 8.07
CA ALA A 21 -1.76 -7.20 8.23
C ALA A 21 -0.55 -7.33 7.31
N MET A 22 0.42 -8.13 7.74
CA MET A 22 1.61 -8.40 6.95
C MET A 22 1.68 -9.88 6.65
N SER A 23 1.99 -10.20 5.40
CA SER A 23 2.15 -11.59 4.97
C SER A 23 3.47 -11.71 4.20
N PHE A 24 4.23 -12.75 4.53
CA PHE A 24 5.48 -13.04 3.85
C PHE A 24 5.33 -14.36 3.13
N LEU A 25 5.04 -14.28 1.84
CA LEU A 25 4.91 -15.46 1.01
C LEU A 25 6.26 -15.74 0.34
N ARG A 26 6.33 -16.87 -0.37
CA ARG A 26 7.61 -17.31 -0.92
C ARG A 26 8.25 -16.25 -1.83
N ASP A 27 7.45 -15.64 -2.71
CA ASP A 27 7.97 -14.74 -3.74
C ASP A 27 7.49 -13.31 -3.58
N VAL A 28 6.72 -13.02 -2.53
CA VAL A 28 6.15 -11.69 -2.36
C VAL A 28 5.90 -11.41 -0.89
N ALA A 29 6.20 -10.18 -0.47
CA ALA A 29 5.80 -9.66 0.82
C ALA A 29 4.60 -8.73 0.59
N VAL A 30 3.58 -8.84 1.44
CA VAL A 30 2.35 -8.08 1.26
C VAL A 30 2.01 -7.37 2.56
N PHE A 31 1.77 -6.07 2.45
CA PHE A 31 1.26 -5.24 3.54
C PHE A 31 -0.18 -4.87 3.17
N SER A 32 -1.15 -5.43 3.89
CA SER A 32 -2.56 -5.22 3.60
C SER A 32 -3.14 -4.17 4.53
N ILE A 33 -3.93 -3.27 4.00
CA ILE A 33 -4.49 -2.14 4.73
C ILE A 33 -6.01 -2.26 4.73
N PHE A 34 -6.62 -2.13 5.90
CA PHE A 34 -8.05 -2.34 6.08
C PHE A 34 -8.71 -1.08 6.63
N ARG A 35 -9.91 -0.83 6.19
CA ARG A 35 -10.77 0.16 6.83
C ARG A 35 -11.49 -0.46 8.02
N ARG A 36 -11.89 -1.73 7.90
CA ARG A 36 -12.51 -2.50 8.96
C ARG A 36 -11.91 -3.88 8.98
N ALA A 37 -11.76 -4.43 10.18
CA ALA A 37 -11.05 -5.70 10.33
C ALA A 37 -11.72 -6.87 9.60
N ALA A 38 -13.04 -6.83 9.42
CA ALA A 38 -13.77 -7.93 8.81
C ALA A 38 -13.94 -7.82 7.31
N GLU A 39 -13.39 -6.76 6.70
CA GLU A 39 -13.56 -6.52 5.27
C GLU A 39 -12.35 -6.98 4.48
N ASN A 40 -12.50 -6.99 3.16
CA ASN A 40 -11.35 -7.18 2.27
C ASN A 40 -10.44 -5.97 2.39
N PRO A 41 -9.13 -6.14 2.15
CA PRO A 41 -8.20 -5.01 2.22
C PRO A 41 -8.58 -3.90 1.25
N LEU A 42 -8.50 -2.65 1.71
CA LEU A 42 -8.65 -1.50 0.84
C LEU A 42 -7.52 -1.45 -0.18
N TYR A 43 -6.31 -1.69 0.29
CA TYR A 43 -5.11 -1.65 -0.53
C TYR A 43 -4.15 -2.72 -0.07
N ARG A 44 -3.32 -3.19 -1.00
CA ARG A 44 -2.20 -4.06 -0.68
C ARG A 44 -0.95 -3.43 -1.27
N ILE A 45 0.12 -3.41 -0.49
CA ILE A 45 1.42 -2.96 -0.97
C ILE A 45 2.27 -4.21 -1.08
N GLU A 46 2.67 -4.56 -2.29
CA GLU A 46 3.40 -5.78 -2.57
C GLU A 46 4.85 -5.46 -2.88
N LYS A 47 5.76 -6.29 -2.37
CA LYS A 47 7.17 -6.27 -2.73
C LYS A 47 7.51 -7.60 -3.37
N ARG A 48 7.91 -7.57 -4.64
CA ARG A 48 8.28 -8.76 -5.40
C ARG A 48 9.74 -8.64 -5.82
N PRO A 49 10.68 -9.21 -5.04
CA PRO A 49 12.11 -9.08 -5.34
C PRO A 49 12.50 -9.57 -6.73
N ALA A 50 11.79 -10.55 -7.27
CA ALA A 50 12.06 -11.08 -8.60
C ALA A 50 11.89 -10.05 -9.70
N LEU A 51 11.12 -8.97 -9.44
CA LEU A 51 10.85 -7.93 -10.43
C LEU A 51 11.74 -6.71 -10.28
N ARG A 52 12.77 -6.80 -9.44
CA ARG A 52 13.66 -5.66 -9.16
C ARG A 52 14.24 -5.05 -10.44
N GLN A 53 14.77 -5.89 -11.32
CA GLN A 53 15.41 -5.41 -12.52
C GLN A 53 14.43 -4.94 -13.59
N LYS A 54 13.16 -5.22 -13.41
CA LYS A 54 12.11 -4.78 -14.32
C LYS A 54 11.34 -3.58 -13.77
N GLN A 55 11.92 -2.92 -12.77
CA GLN A 55 11.33 -1.76 -12.11
C GLN A 55 9.93 -2.03 -11.56
N GLY A 56 9.67 -3.28 -11.21
CA GLY A 56 8.38 -3.70 -10.68
C GLY A 56 8.44 -4.20 -9.26
N LEU A 57 9.49 -3.82 -8.51
CA LEU A 57 9.73 -4.33 -7.16
C LEU A 57 8.55 -4.07 -6.24
N TYR A 58 7.99 -2.87 -6.28
CA TYR A 58 6.87 -2.50 -5.43
C TYR A 58 5.62 -2.23 -6.24
N ALA A 59 4.46 -2.55 -5.69
CA ALA A 59 3.19 -2.26 -6.32
C ALA A 59 2.14 -1.95 -5.27
N VAL A 60 1.24 -1.03 -5.59
CA VAL A 60 0.05 -0.75 -4.79
C VAL A 60 -1.14 -1.31 -5.55
N ILE A 61 -1.88 -2.20 -4.88
CA ILE A 61 -3.02 -2.90 -5.46
C ILE A 61 -4.29 -2.40 -4.78
N GLY A 62 -5.30 -2.06 -5.56
CA GLY A 62 -6.58 -1.61 -5.04
C GLY A 62 -7.46 -2.75 -4.58
N MET A 63 -8.63 -2.39 -4.03
CA MET A 63 -9.55 -3.35 -3.43
C MET A 63 -10.01 -4.42 -4.41
N GLU A 64 -10.15 -4.05 -5.68
CA GLU A 64 -10.66 -4.97 -6.71
C GLU A 64 -9.53 -5.68 -7.46
N GLY A 65 -8.31 -5.58 -6.96
CA GLY A 65 -7.18 -6.26 -7.57
C GLY A 65 -6.45 -5.46 -8.64
N GLN A 66 -6.90 -4.24 -8.94
CA GLN A 66 -6.26 -3.41 -9.95
C GLN A 66 -4.93 -2.87 -9.43
N VAL A 67 -3.93 -2.82 -10.29
CA VAL A 67 -2.63 -2.23 -9.95
C VAL A 67 -2.75 -0.71 -10.10
N LEU A 68 -2.66 0.00 -8.99
CA LEU A 68 -2.76 1.46 -9.00
C LEU A 68 -1.43 2.11 -9.36
N LYS A 69 -0.33 1.51 -8.92
CA LYS A 69 1.00 2.02 -9.22
C LYS A 69 2.01 0.91 -9.04
N ARG A 70 3.00 0.86 -9.90
CA ARG A 70 4.12 -0.09 -9.79
C ARG A 70 5.40 0.67 -10.06
N GLY A 71 6.44 0.37 -9.32
CA GLY A 71 7.70 1.08 -9.50
C GLY A 71 8.85 0.48 -8.72
N PRO A 72 10.06 1.02 -8.92
CA PRO A 72 11.27 0.47 -8.32
C PRO A 72 11.49 0.87 -6.87
N ASP A 73 10.85 1.92 -6.39
CA ASP A 73 11.04 2.36 -5.01
C ASP A 73 9.70 2.60 -4.31
N LEU A 74 9.72 2.40 -3.01
CA LEU A 74 8.52 2.46 -2.19
C LEU A 74 7.89 3.85 -2.10
N PRO A 75 8.67 4.92 -1.85
CA PRO A 75 8.05 6.25 -1.76
C PRO A 75 7.29 6.64 -3.01
N THR A 76 7.81 6.30 -4.18
CA THR A 76 7.16 6.64 -5.44
C THR A 76 5.80 5.97 -5.57
N VAL A 77 5.73 4.66 -5.26
CA VAL A 77 4.45 3.95 -5.40
C VAL A 77 3.45 4.39 -4.33
N LEU A 78 3.93 4.78 -3.15
CA LEU A 78 3.03 5.21 -2.08
C LEU A 78 2.41 6.58 -2.33
N ARG A 79 2.93 7.36 -3.27
CA ARG A 79 2.35 8.67 -3.57
C ARG A 79 0.91 8.57 -4.04
N VAL A 80 0.54 7.46 -4.67
CA VAL A 80 -0.84 7.29 -5.11
C VAL A 80 -1.80 7.27 -3.91
N LEU A 81 -1.34 6.77 -2.77
CA LEU A 81 -2.13 6.77 -1.55
C LEU A 81 -2.08 8.13 -0.85
N GLU A 82 -0.94 8.80 -0.89
CA GLU A 82 -0.79 10.12 -0.29
C GLU A 82 -1.71 11.14 -0.96
N ARG A 83 -1.93 11.01 -2.25
CA ARG A 83 -2.83 11.90 -2.97
C ARG A 83 -4.26 11.82 -2.44
N LYS A 84 -4.65 10.66 -1.93
CA LYS A 84 -5.99 10.51 -1.36
C LYS A 84 -6.12 11.24 -0.03
N LEU A 85 -5.01 11.33 0.71
CA LEU A 85 -4.99 12.07 1.96
C LEU A 85 -5.03 13.58 1.74
N ILE A 86 -4.37 14.05 0.68
CA ILE A 86 -4.22 15.49 0.41
C ILE A 86 -5.32 15.99 -0.50
N ARG A 87 -6.23 15.14 -0.91
CA ARG A 87 -7.28 15.54 -1.83
C ARG A 87 -8.07 16.72 -1.28
N PRO A 88 -8.35 17.73 -2.10
CA PRO A 88 -9.08 18.91 -1.65
C PRO A 88 -10.44 18.53 -1.08
N VAL A 89 -10.84 19.28 -0.06
CA VAL A 89 -12.18 19.10 0.51
C VAL A 89 -13.16 19.83 -0.38
N ASP A 90 -14.14 19.11 -0.81
CA ASP A 90 -15.18 19.72 -1.64
C ASP A 90 -16.36 20.17 -0.80
#